data_98e570ce4c52c242c2611dd836e862e1
#
_entry.id   98e570ce4c52c242c2611dd836e862e1
#
_cell.length_a   1.000
_cell.length_b   1.000
_cell.length_c   1.000
_cell.angle_alpha   90.00
_cell.angle_beta   90.00
_cell.angle_gamma   90.00
#
_symmetry.space_group_name_H-M   'P 1'
#
loop_
_entity.id
_entity.type
_entity.pdbx_description
1 polymer ?
#
loop_
_entity_poly.entity_id
_entity_poly.type
_entity_poly.pdbx_seq_one_letter_code
_entity_poly.pdbx_strand_id
1 'polypeptide(L)'
;MSRHFAFDWREALARLPTPDGKRFTMVFEHGSLALELYAPRGDDPQKPHTRDELYVVVAGHGTFVRDDERKPFETGDALFVPAGAVHRFEDFSDDLAVWVMFYGPEGGEAASGAAI
;
A
#
# COMPACT_ATOMS: atom_id res chain seq x y z
N MET A 1 25.58 6.23 0.03
CA MET A 1 24.93 6.94 -1.05
C MET A 1 23.54 7.40 -0.64
N SER A 2 23.21 8.62 -1.00
CA SER A 2 21.92 9.19 -0.68
C SER A 2 20.83 8.72 -1.63
N ARG A 3 19.64 8.44 -1.11
CA ARG A 3 18.48 8.03 -1.86
C ARG A 3 17.29 8.91 -1.56
N HIS A 4 17.53 10.22 -1.38
CA HIS A 4 16.50 11.13 -0.90
C HIS A 4 15.34 11.32 -1.89
N PHE A 5 15.48 10.91 -3.12
CA PHE A 5 14.44 11.13 -4.14
C PHE A 5 14.24 9.94 -5.08
N ALA A 6 14.93 8.82 -4.86
CA ALA A 6 14.80 7.64 -5.71
C ALA A 6 14.79 6.39 -4.83
N PHE A 7 13.72 5.59 -4.95
CA PHE A 7 13.50 4.47 -4.06
C PHE A 7 13.24 3.21 -4.89
N ASP A 8 14.01 2.16 -4.60
CA ASP A 8 13.95 0.89 -5.30
C ASP A 8 13.10 -0.08 -4.48
N TRP A 9 12.00 -0.55 -5.06
CA TRP A 9 11.10 -1.45 -4.33
C TRP A 9 11.77 -2.79 -4.00
N ARG A 10 12.72 -3.23 -4.82
CA ARG A 10 13.43 -4.49 -4.56
C ARG A 10 14.35 -4.38 -3.37
N GLU A 11 14.99 -3.25 -3.19
CA GLU A 11 15.78 -2.98 -1.98
C GLU A 11 14.90 -2.97 -0.73
N ALA A 12 13.73 -2.32 -0.83
CA ALA A 12 12.79 -2.29 0.27
C ALA A 12 12.26 -3.70 0.58
N LEU A 13 11.93 -4.48 -0.45
CA LEU A 13 11.47 -5.85 -0.28
C LEU A 13 12.50 -6.71 0.43
N ALA A 14 13.79 -6.48 0.17
CA ALA A 14 14.86 -7.24 0.81
C ALA A 14 14.95 -7.03 2.33
N ARG A 15 14.29 -6.00 2.85
CA ARG A 15 14.23 -5.75 4.30
C ARG A 15 13.14 -6.57 4.98
N LEU A 16 12.32 -7.29 4.21
CA LEU A 16 11.16 -8.02 4.73
C LEU A 16 11.41 -9.51 4.77
N PRO A 17 10.94 -10.23 5.78
CA PRO A 17 10.22 -9.67 6.93
C PRO A 17 11.17 -8.89 7.84
N THR A 18 10.61 -7.95 8.58
CA THR A 18 11.40 -7.22 9.60
C THR A 18 11.79 -8.17 10.72
N PRO A 19 12.76 -7.78 11.59
CA PRO A 19 13.13 -8.65 12.72
C PRO A 19 11.97 -9.08 13.60
N ASP A 20 10.91 -8.26 13.70
CA ASP A 20 9.71 -8.60 14.47
C ASP A 20 8.61 -9.23 13.61
N GLY A 21 8.94 -9.66 12.39
CA GLY A 21 8.05 -10.45 11.54
C GLY A 21 7.07 -9.67 10.69
N LYS A 22 7.20 -8.37 10.62
CA LYS A 22 6.29 -7.56 9.81
C LYS A 22 6.60 -7.64 8.33
N ARG A 23 5.56 -7.47 7.51
CA ARG A 23 5.68 -7.55 6.06
C ARG A 23 5.64 -6.18 5.38
N PHE A 24 5.89 -5.09 6.13
CA PHE A 24 5.99 -3.75 5.58
C PHE A 24 7.19 -3.03 6.16
N THR A 25 7.71 -2.03 5.42
CA THR A 25 8.81 -1.20 5.90
C THR A 25 8.63 0.22 5.41
N MET A 26 8.87 1.18 6.29
CA MET A 26 8.87 2.60 5.95
C MET A 26 10.12 2.91 5.13
N VAL A 27 9.95 3.62 4.02
CA VAL A 27 11.04 3.96 3.11
C VAL A 27 11.34 5.44 3.15
N PHE A 28 10.31 6.30 3.23
CA PHE A 28 10.49 7.74 3.10
C PHE A 28 9.31 8.48 3.72
N GLU A 29 9.61 9.61 4.34
CA GLU A 29 8.59 10.51 4.85
C GLU A 29 8.91 11.95 4.45
N HIS A 30 7.89 12.70 4.10
CA HIS A 30 8.03 14.12 3.81
C HIS A 30 6.68 14.80 4.06
N GLY A 31 6.61 15.67 5.09
CA GLY A 31 5.33 16.26 5.47
C GLY A 31 4.33 15.19 5.83
N SER A 32 3.15 15.23 5.23
CA SER A 32 2.13 14.22 5.45
C SER A 32 2.35 12.95 4.65
N LEU A 33 3.24 12.97 3.66
CA LEU A 33 3.49 11.79 2.82
C LEU A 33 4.34 10.78 3.58
N ALA A 34 3.88 9.54 3.62
CA ALA A 34 4.66 8.41 4.12
C ALA A 34 4.65 7.31 3.06
N LEU A 35 5.83 6.90 2.62
CA LEU A 35 5.99 5.87 1.61
C LEU A 35 6.49 4.59 2.27
N GLU A 36 5.74 3.50 2.08
CA GLU A 36 6.10 2.18 2.58
C GLU A 36 6.11 1.18 1.44
N LEU A 37 6.83 0.08 1.63
CA LEU A 37 6.64 -1.11 0.83
C LEU A 37 5.92 -2.16 1.67
N TYR A 38 4.87 -2.74 1.11
CA TYR A 38 4.09 -3.79 1.75
C TYR A 38 4.09 -5.02 0.85
N ALA A 39 4.40 -6.16 1.45
CA ALA A 39 4.47 -7.43 0.71
C ALA A 39 3.88 -8.54 1.57
N PRO A 40 2.54 -8.63 1.65
CA PRO A 40 1.89 -9.67 2.45
C PRO A 40 2.17 -11.05 1.90
N ARG A 41 2.14 -12.05 2.77
CA ARG A 41 2.35 -13.45 2.38
C ARG A 41 1.25 -14.29 3.03
N GLY A 42 0.56 -15.08 2.21
CA GLY A 42 -0.52 -15.93 2.64
C GLY A 42 -1.83 -15.20 2.87
N ASP A 43 -1.88 -14.29 3.81
CA ASP A 43 -3.05 -13.50 4.12
C ASP A 43 -2.66 -12.03 4.32
N ASP A 44 -3.68 -11.19 4.39
CA ASP A 44 -3.51 -9.75 4.58
C ASP A 44 -4.33 -9.31 5.79
N PRO A 45 -3.72 -9.24 6.98
CA PRO A 45 -4.44 -8.95 8.23
C PRO A 45 -4.60 -7.45 8.49
N GLN A 46 -4.70 -6.63 7.45
CA GLN A 46 -4.79 -5.18 7.61
C GLN A 46 -6.04 -4.75 8.35
N LYS A 47 -5.92 -3.62 9.05
CA LYS A 47 -7.03 -2.90 9.67
C LYS A 47 -7.21 -1.57 8.96
N PRO A 48 -8.40 -0.95 9.06
CA PRO A 48 -8.58 0.38 8.49
C PRO A 48 -7.55 1.37 9.00
N HIS A 49 -7.14 2.29 8.14
CA HIS A 49 -6.17 3.32 8.47
C HIS A 49 -6.87 4.67 8.63
N THR A 50 -6.22 5.58 9.37
CA THR A 50 -6.82 6.87 9.71
C THR A 50 -6.58 7.94 8.66
N ARG A 51 -5.73 7.68 7.68
CA ARG A 51 -5.44 8.62 6.58
C ARG A 51 -5.74 7.97 5.24
N ASP A 52 -5.85 8.79 4.22
CA ASP A 52 -6.00 8.29 2.85
C ASP A 52 -4.74 7.58 2.41
N GLU A 53 -4.90 6.55 1.57
CA GLU A 53 -3.75 5.83 1.06
C GLU A 53 -3.94 5.43 -0.39
N LEU A 54 -2.80 5.34 -1.09
CA LEU A 54 -2.75 4.90 -2.47
C LEU A 54 -1.74 3.76 -2.56
N TYR A 55 -2.17 2.65 -3.18
CA TYR A 55 -1.27 1.55 -3.50
C TYR A 55 -0.87 1.63 -4.96
N VAL A 56 0.38 1.27 -5.24
CA VAL A 56 0.81 0.98 -6.61
C VAL A 56 1.42 -0.42 -6.61
N VAL A 57 0.84 -1.32 -7.40
CA VAL A 57 1.27 -2.72 -7.45
C VAL A 57 2.53 -2.80 -8.29
N VAL A 58 3.65 -3.23 -7.70
CA VAL A 58 4.92 -3.37 -8.41
C VAL A 58 5.23 -4.81 -8.79
N ALA A 59 4.60 -5.78 -8.13
CA ALA A 59 4.72 -7.21 -8.48
C ALA A 59 3.48 -7.95 -8.01
N GLY A 60 3.00 -8.88 -8.80
CA GLY A 60 1.91 -9.76 -8.39
C GLY A 60 0.54 -9.36 -8.91
N HIS A 61 -0.45 -10.15 -8.49
CA HIS A 61 -1.85 -9.99 -8.88
C HIS A 61 -2.75 -10.61 -7.80
N GLY A 62 -4.05 -10.34 -7.89
CA GLY A 62 -5.02 -10.89 -6.95
C GLY A 62 -6.35 -10.15 -7.03
N THR A 63 -7.07 -10.13 -5.92
CA THR A 63 -8.33 -9.40 -5.77
C THR A 63 -8.18 -8.37 -4.66
N PHE A 64 -8.56 -7.13 -4.94
CA PHE A 64 -8.58 -6.08 -3.94
C PHE A 64 -10.00 -5.89 -3.44
N VAL A 65 -10.18 -5.87 -2.13
CA VAL A 65 -11.46 -5.68 -1.47
C VAL A 65 -11.44 -4.35 -0.74
N ARG A 66 -12.42 -3.50 -1.04
CA ARG A 66 -12.61 -2.23 -0.33
C ARG A 66 -14.09 -2.12 0.01
N ASP A 67 -14.38 -2.15 1.31
CA ASP A 67 -15.72 -2.26 1.84
C ASP A 67 -16.40 -3.51 1.26
N ASP A 68 -17.45 -3.38 0.48
CA ASP A 68 -18.13 -4.52 -0.15
C ASP A 68 -17.84 -4.67 -1.64
N GLU A 69 -16.90 -3.88 -2.16
CA GLU A 69 -16.49 -3.97 -3.56
C GLU A 69 -15.26 -4.84 -3.72
N ARG A 70 -15.23 -5.61 -4.81
CA ARG A 70 -14.13 -6.52 -5.13
C ARG A 70 -13.68 -6.24 -6.56
N LYS A 71 -12.36 -6.07 -6.75
CA LYS A 71 -11.79 -5.82 -8.07
C LYS A 71 -10.52 -6.64 -8.25
N PRO A 72 -10.34 -7.28 -9.40
CA PRO A 72 -9.04 -7.89 -9.71
C PRO A 72 -8.00 -6.80 -9.93
N PHE A 73 -6.77 -7.11 -9.58
CA PHE A 73 -5.64 -6.20 -9.81
C PHE A 73 -4.44 -6.95 -10.33
N GLU A 74 -3.54 -6.22 -10.96
CA GLU A 74 -2.28 -6.77 -11.46
C GLU A 74 -1.18 -5.72 -11.37
N THR A 75 0.04 -6.13 -11.67
CA THR A 75 1.20 -5.24 -11.67
C THR A 75 0.94 -4.01 -12.52
N GLY A 76 1.23 -2.83 -11.96
CA GLY A 76 1.01 -1.55 -12.61
C GLY A 76 -0.26 -0.83 -12.19
N ASP A 77 -1.18 -1.53 -11.53
CA ASP A 77 -2.43 -0.91 -11.08
C ASP A 77 -2.22 -0.03 -9.87
N ALA A 78 -3.01 1.04 -9.79
CA ALA A 78 -3.11 1.89 -8.63
C ALA A 78 -4.46 1.67 -7.95
N LEU A 79 -4.46 1.60 -6.62
CA LEU A 79 -5.65 1.29 -5.82
C LEU A 79 -5.78 2.33 -4.72
N PHE A 80 -6.90 3.02 -4.67
CA PHE A 80 -7.11 4.08 -3.68
C PHE A 80 -8.00 3.60 -2.54
N VAL A 81 -7.63 3.97 -1.30
CA VAL A 81 -8.39 3.67 -0.10
C VAL A 81 -8.56 4.93 0.72
N PRO A 82 -9.79 5.43 0.87
CA PRO A 82 -10.03 6.56 1.75
C PRO A 82 -9.86 6.17 3.21
N ALA A 83 -9.56 7.15 4.05
CA ALA A 83 -9.42 6.94 5.49
C ALA A 83 -10.64 6.21 6.05
N GLY A 84 -10.42 5.23 6.91
CA GLY A 84 -11.47 4.49 7.58
C GLY A 84 -12.09 3.33 6.80
N ALA A 85 -11.79 3.20 5.51
CA ALA A 85 -12.37 2.12 4.72
C ALA A 85 -11.77 0.77 5.08
N VAL A 86 -12.62 -0.24 5.18
CA VAL A 86 -12.18 -1.63 5.35
C VAL A 86 -11.60 -2.10 4.02
N HIS A 87 -10.39 -2.64 4.03
CA HIS A 87 -9.72 -3.05 2.80
C HIS A 87 -8.74 -4.17 3.06
N ARG A 88 -8.50 -4.98 2.02
CA ARG A 88 -7.49 -6.04 2.06
C ARG A 88 -7.25 -6.60 0.67
N PHE A 89 -6.11 -7.23 0.53
CA PHE A 89 -5.80 -8.06 -0.65
C PHE A 89 -6.25 -9.48 -0.35
N GLU A 90 -6.88 -10.13 -1.34
CA GLU A 90 -7.32 -11.53 -1.25
C GLU A 90 -6.87 -12.29 -2.48
N ASP A 91 -6.69 -13.60 -2.32
CA ASP A 91 -6.35 -14.51 -3.43
C ASP A 91 -5.17 -13.99 -4.26
N PHE A 92 -4.18 -13.45 -3.57
CA PHE A 92 -3.05 -12.82 -4.22
C PHE A 92 -1.87 -13.78 -4.41
N SER A 93 -1.06 -13.48 -5.43
CA SER A 93 0.11 -14.27 -5.77
C SER A 93 1.19 -14.16 -4.68
N ASP A 94 2.06 -15.16 -4.64
CA ASP A 94 3.10 -15.26 -3.62
C ASP A 94 4.15 -14.15 -3.69
N ASP A 95 4.23 -13.45 -4.82
CA ASP A 95 5.20 -12.40 -5.04
C ASP A 95 4.63 -11.00 -4.87
N LEU A 96 3.43 -10.86 -4.33
CA LEU A 96 2.78 -9.55 -4.21
C LEU A 96 3.66 -8.55 -3.47
N ALA A 97 3.85 -7.39 -4.09
CA ALA A 97 4.55 -6.26 -3.49
C ALA A 97 3.91 -4.97 -4.01
N VAL A 98 3.64 -4.05 -3.10
CA VAL A 98 3.00 -2.79 -3.42
C VAL A 98 3.71 -1.65 -2.72
N TRP A 99 3.84 -0.52 -3.43
CA TRP A 99 4.12 0.74 -2.78
C TRP A 99 2.86 1.20 -2.08
N VAL A 100 3.00 1.72 -0.87
CA VAL A 100 1.90 2.30 -0.09
C VAL A 100 2.25 3.74 0.21
N MET A 101 1.38 4.66 -0.19
CA MET A 101 1.55 6.07 0.09
C MET A 101 0.40 6.55 0.96
N PHE A 102 0.72 6.89 2.21
CA PHE A 102 -0.22 7.59 3.08
C PHE A 102 -0.01 9.09 2.91
N TYR A 103 -1.08 9.85 2.91
CA TYR A 103 -0.99 11.30 2.73
C TYR A 103 -2.19 12.01 3.35
N GLY A 104 -2.03 13.31 3.52
CA GLY A 104 -3.12 14.17 4.00
C GLY A 104 -3.35 14.07 5.50
N PRO A 105 -4.43 14.68 5.99
CA PRO A 105 -4.69 14.76 7.43
C PRO A 105 -5.29 13.47 7.99
N GLU A 106 -5.23 13.34 9.30
CA GLU A 106 -6.01 12.32 10.01
C GLU A 106 -7.49 12.51 9.68
N GLY A 107 -8.18 11.42 9.41
CA GLY A 107 -9.58 11.44 9.00
C GLY A 107 -9.78 11.57 7.50
N GLY A 108 -8.70 11.83 6.75
CA GLY A 108 -8.74 11.89 5.29
C GLY A 108 -9.02 13.28 4.74
N GLU A 109 -8.74 13.46 3.45
CA GLU A 109 -9.06 14.68 2.73
C GLU A 109 -10.56 14.76 2.44
N ALA A 110 -11.06 15.96 2.26
CA ALA A 110 -12.44 16.12 1.82
C ALA A 110 -12.59 15.59 0.39
N ALA A 111 -13.65 14.82 0.14
CA ALA A 111 -13.92 14.30 -1.19
C ALA A 111 -14.35 15.45 -2.09
N SER A 112 -13.54 15.77 -3.09
CA SER A 112 -13.81 16.90 -3.98
C SER A 112 -13.46 16.61 -5.41
N GLY A 113 -12.80 15.50 -5.68
CA GLY A 113 -12.31 15.18 -7.00
C GLY A 113 -13.22 14.25 -7.76
N ALA A 114 -12.92 14.10 -9.04
CA ALA A 114 -13.57 13.14 -9.90
C ALA A 114 -12.50 12.25 -10.51
N ALA A 115 -12.85 10.96 -10.67
CA ALA A 115 -11.99 10.02 -11.39
C ALA A 115 -12.26 10.12 -12.88
N ILE A 116 -11.26 9.81 -13.66
CA ILE A 116 -11.41 9.70 -15.12
C ILE A 116 -12.10 8.39 -15.47
#